data_823aae83f1417f919ce47690253e96cb
#
_entry.id   823aae83f1417f919ce47690253e96cb
#
_cell.length_a   1.000
_cell.length_b   1.000
_cell.length_c   1.000
_cell.angle_alpha   90.00
_cell.angle_beta   90.00
_cell.angle_gamma   90.00
#
_symmetry.space_group_name_H-M   'P 1'
#
loop_
_entity.id
_entity.type
_entity.pdbx_description
1 polymer ?
#
loop_
_entity_poly.entity_id
_entity_poly.type
_entity_poly.pdbx_seq_one_letter_code
_entity_poly.pdbx_strand_id
1 'polypeptide(L)'
;MIFFRDNFLEFQHVRGSSMSPTLSPDAHETGREDYVIVRPYRERSRKTAGKEEDDNPYAIKRGDVVTFWKPHKPREMGIKRIVAIEGDTVYPARGYALDPEVHATRLAGLPDGLPDADPDSISENELGKVVVPYGHVWIEGDNWRKSLDSNDFGPISKGLIQGKAIWVWRDWFGLREVGDERGTRLGDRGGSRVVEGKSEIPMVFLE
;
A
#
# COMPACT_ATOMS: atom_id res chain seq x y z
N MET A 1 10.89 12.27 -29.95
CA MET A 1 9.45 11.96 -29.74
C MET A 1 9.20 11.09 -28.50
N ILE A 2 10.11 11.12 -27.50
CA ILE A 2 10.07 10.29 -26.27
C ILE A 2 9.60 11.11 -25.06
N PHE A 3 9.66 12.43 -25.12
CA PHE A 3 9.38 13.34 -23.99
C PHE A 3 7.90 13.44 -23.58
N PHE A 4 6.97 13.06 -24.42
CA PHE A 4 5.52 13.24 -24.16
C PHE A 4 4.88 12.10 -23.38
N ARG A 5 5.47 10.89 -23.37
CA ARG A 5 4.87 9.70 -22.74
C ARG A 5 4.94 9.69 -21.22
N ASP A 6 5.83 10.47 -20.67
CA ASP A 6 6.25 10.31 -19.28
C ASP A 6 5.57 11.27 -18.28
N ASN A 7 4.70 12.17 -18.73
CA ASN A 7 4.02 13.16 -17.88
C ASN A 7 2.49 13.03 -17.87
N PHE A 8 1.93 12.02 -18.52
CA PHE A 8 0.49 11.88 -18.61
C PHE A 8 -0.06 11.16 -17.39
N LEU A 9 -1.14 11.71 -16.84
CA LEU A 9 -1.99 11.07 -15.88
C LEU A 9 -2.62 9.84 -16.55
N GLU A 10 -2.62 8.72 -15.84
CA GLU A 10 -3.23 7.48 -16.30
C GLU A 10 -4.61 7.31 -15.67
N PHE A 11 -5.56 6.88 -16.48
CA PHE A 11 -6.90 6.55 -16.02
C PHE A 11 -7.00 5.05 -15.83
N GLN A 12 -7.26 4.61 -14.60
CA GLN A 12 -7.27 3.18 -14.25
C GLN A 12 -8.56 2.79 -13.55
N HIS A 13 -9.11 1.63 -13.93
CA HIS A 13 -10.30 1.04 -13.33
C HIS A 13 -9.93 0.26 -12.06
N VAL A 14 -10.58 0.55 -10.94
CA VAL A 14 -10.36 -0.11 -9.65
C VAL A 14 -11.35 -1.26 -9.51
N ARG A 15 -10.82 -2.49 -9.51
CA ARG A 15 -11.63 -3.69 -9.34
C ARG A 15 -11.50 -4.24 -7.93
N GLY A 16 -12.65 -4.67 -7.38
CA GLY A 16 -12.73 -5.29 -6.07
C GLY A 16 -12.79 -4.28 -4.94
N SER A 17 -12.86 -4.79 -3.71
CA SER A 17 -13.20 -4.03 -2.50
C SER A 17 -12.07 -3.88 -1.50
N SER A 18 -10.85 -4.25 -1.86
CA SER A 18 -9.71 -4.21 -0.93
C SER A 18 -9.35 -2.80 -0.43
N MET A 19 -9.82 -1.76 -1.12
CA MET A 19 -9.62 -0.36 -0.76
C MET A 19 -10.90 0.33 -0.29
N SER A 20 -11.97 -0.44 -0.04
CA SER A 20 -13.20 0.09 0.57
C SER A 20 -12.91 0.48 2.05
N PRO A 21 -13.44 1.59 2.55
CA PRO A 21 -14.43 2.49 1.92
C PRO A 21 -13.84 3.59 1.03
N THR A 22 -12.53 3.80 1.01
CA THR A 22 -11.90 4.90 0.26
C THR A 22 -12.19 4.79 -1.24
N LEU A 23 -12.03 3.59 -1.81
CA LEU A 23 -12.34 3.31 -3.21
C LEU A 23 -13.38 2.21 -3.30
N SER A 24 -14.30 2.34 -4.26
CA SER A 24 -15.35 1.36 -4.54
C SER A 24 -16.13 0.92 -3.29
N PRO A 25 -16.68 1.87 -2.47
CA PRO A 25 -17.30 1.55 -1.18
C PRO A 25 -18.50 0.60 -1.34
N ASP A 26 -19.22 0.71 -2.44
CA ASP A 26 -20.45 -0.03 -2.71
C ASP A 26 -20.24 -1.19 -3.70
N ALA A 27 -18.99 -1.55 -4.00
CA ALA A 27 -18.67 -2.61 -4.97
C ALA A 27 -19.31 -3.97 -4.60
N HIS A 28 -19.51 -4.23 -3.30
CA HIS A 28 -20.17 -5.46 -2.83
C HIS A 28 -21.68 -5.46 -2.98
N GLU A 29 -22.31 -4.30 -2.84
CA GLU A 29 -23.76 -4.19 -2.82
C GLU A 29 -24.32 -3.93 -4.22
N THR A 30 -23.64 -3.07 -4.98
CA THR A 30 -24.14 -2.57 -6.25
C THR A 30 -23.31 -3.02 -7.45
N GLY A 31 -22.12 -3.59 -7.23
CA GLY A 31 -21.15 -3.87 -8.27
C GLY A 31 -20.50 -2.62 -8.88
N ARG A 32 -20.75 -1.43 -8.32
CA ARG A 32 -20.16 -0.19 -8.82
C ARG A 32 -18.70 -0.12 -8.42
N GLU A 33 -17.86 0.09 -9.40
CA GLU A 33 -16.41 0.23 -9.24
C GLU A 33 -15.97 1.62 -9.64
N ASP A 34 -15.00 2.16 -8.90
CA ASP A 34 -14.45 3.49 -9.14
C ASP A 34 -13.39 3.48 -10.23
N TYR A 35 -13.13 4.65 -10.79
CA TYR A 35 -11.96 4.92 -11.61
C TYR A 35 -11.02 5.86 -10.86
N VAL A 36 -9.72 5.69 -11.02
CA VAL A 36 -8.72 6.56 -10.43
C VAL A 36 -7.85 7.20 -11.49
N ILE A 37 -7.44 8.44 -11.22
CA ILE A 37 -6.43 9.13 -12.00
C ILE A 37 -5.12 8.96 -11.25
N VAL A 38 -4.16 8.33 -11.93
CA VAL A 38 -2.85 7.97 -11.39
C VAL A 38 -1.80 8.87 -11.99
N ARG A 39 -1.00 9.48 -11.12
CA ARG A 39 0.23 10.18 -11.50
C ARG A 39 1.36 9.16 -11.48
N PRO A 40 2.09 8.95 -12.61
CA PRO A 40 3.21 8.02 -12.65
C PRO A 40 4.25 8.32 -11.57
N TYR A 41 4.76 7.27 -10.92
CA TYR A 41 5.87 7.38 -9.99
C TYR A 41 7.19 7.49 -10.75
N ARG A 42 8.06 8.39 -10.30
CA ARG A 42 9.42 8.49 -10.79
C ARG A 42 10.37 8.65 -9.63
N GLU A 43 11.27 7.72 -9.51
CA GLU A 43 12.40 7.89 -8.63
C GLU A 43 13.34 8.95 -9.22
N ARG A 44 13.50 10.06 -8.51
CA ARG A 44 14.37 11.13 -8.97
C ARG A 44 15.81 10.73 -8.76
N SER A 45 16.58 10.63 -9.85
CA SER A 45 18.03 10.44 -9.76
C SER A 45 18.65 11.53 -8.88
N ARG A 46 19.52 11.14 -7.95
CA ARG A 46 20.20 11.97 -6.94
C ARG A 46 20.92 13.23 -7.47
N LYS A 47 21.10 13.38 -8.78
CA LYS A 47 21.83 14.50 -9.39
C LYS A 47 21.17 15.87 -9.26
N THR A 48 19.96 15.97 -8.70
CA THR A 48 19.25 17.23 -8.48
C THR A 48 19.04 17.53 -6.98
N ALA A 49 19.91 17.03 -6.13
CA ALA A 49 19.85 17.18 -4.68
C ALA A 49 20.27 18.60 -4.24
N GLY A 50 19.36 19.54 -4.39
CA GLY A 50 19.49 20.92 -3.91
C GLY A 50 18.18 21.55 -3.48
N LYS A 51 17.05 20.80 -3.58
CA LYS A 51 15.75 21.18 -3.05
C LYS A 51 15.31 20.14 -2.05
N GLU A 52 14.77 20.59 -0.92
CA GLU A 52 14.29 19.75 0.16
C GLU A 52 13.37 18.66 -0.37
N GLU A 53 13.50 17.48 0.19
CA GLU A 53 12.78 16.25 -0.20
C GLU A 53 11.26 16.42 -0.10
N ASP A 54 10.81 17.39 0.70
CA ASP A 54 9.39 17.70 0.95
C ASP A 54 8.65 18.32 -0.26
N ASP A 55 9.37 18.93 -1.19
CA ASP A 55 8.77 19.63 -2.35
C ASP A 55 8.67 18.74 -3.60
N ASN A 56 9.01 17.44 -3.50
CA ASN A 56 8.92 16.54 -4.63
C ASN A 56 7.48 15.98 -4.79
N PRO A 57 6.70 16.42 -5.78
CA PRO A 57 5.34 15.93 -6.01
C PRO A 57 5.28 14.44 -6.41
N TYR A 58 6.44 13.86 -6.73
CA TYR A 58 6.58 12.44 -7.08
C TYR A 58 7.10 11.61 -5.90
N ALA A 59 7.43 12.23 -4.76
CA ALA A 59 7.84 11.50 -3.57
C ALA A 59 6.70 10.63 -3.04
N ILE A 60 7.06 9.43 -2.62
CA ILE A 60 6.15 8.51 -1.96
C ILE A 60 6.12 8.88 -0.48
N LYS A 61 4.91 9.08 0.05
CA LYS A 61 4.68 9.43 1.45
C LYS A 61 3.74 8.42 2.10
N ARG A 62 3.79 8.31 3.42
CA ARG A 62 2.80 7.56 4.20
C ARG A 62 1.41 8.14 3.93
N GLY A 63 0.41 7.28 3.81
CA GLY A 63 -0.96 7.63 3.46
C GLY A 63 -1.25 7.66 1.96
N ASP A 64 -0.23 7.69 1.09
CA ASP A 64 -0.44 7.67 -0.34
C ASP A 64 -1.08 6.37 -0.82
N VAL A 65 -2.06 6.47 -1.70
CA VAL A 65 -2.63 5.33 -2.40
C VAL A 65 -1.88 5.13 -3.70
N VAL A 66 -1.28 3.96 -3.88
CA VAL A 66 -0.40 3.66 -5.02
C VAL A 66 -0.88 2.45 -5.82
N THR A 67 -0.63 2.50 -7.12
CA THR A 67 -0.74 1.34 -8.00
C THR A 67 0.62 0.68 -8.16
N PHE A 68 0.66 -0.65 -8.16
CA PHE A 68 1.90 -1.42 -8.17
C PHE A 68 1.72 -2.78 -8.84
N TRP A 69 2.82 -3.35 -9.35
CA TRP A 69 2.84 -4.73 -9.83
C TRP A 69 2.89 -5.69 -8.64
N LYS A 70 1.95 -6.65 -8.61
CA LYS A 70 1.87 -7.63 -7.51
C LYS A 70 3.10 -8.54 -7.51
N PRO A 71 3.83 -8.69 -6.38
CA PRO A 71 5.03 -9.51 -6.34
C PRO A 71 4.77 -10.99 -6.68
N HIS A 72 3.61 -11.52 -6.26
CA HIS A 72 3.23 -12.92 -6.51
C HIS A 72 2.51 -13.14 -7.86
N LYS A 73 2.15 -12.06 -8.56
CA LYS A 73 1.50 -12.09 -9.89
C LYS A 73 2.00 -10.93 -10.76
N PRO A 74 3.19 -11.02 -11.35
CA PRO A 74 3.87 -9.89 -12.00
C PRO A 74 3.14 -9.30 -13.22
N ARG A 75 2.08 -9.93 -13.69
CA ARG A 75 1.23 -9.43 -14.79
C ARG A 75 -0.06 -8.75 -14.30
N GLU A 76 -0.28 -8.72 -13.00
CA GLU A 76 -1.44 -8.10 -12.40
C GLU A 76 -1.03 -6.87 -11.60
N MET A 77 -1.78 -5.80 -11.76
CA MET A 77 -1.65 -4.61 -10.94
C MET A 77 -2.54 -4.70 -9.71
N GLY A 78 -2.07 -4.09 -8.63
CA GLY A 78 -2.82 -3.87 -7.40
C GLY A 78 -2.89 -2.38 -7.07
N ILE A 79 -3.80 -2.02 -6.18
CA ILE A 79 -3.90 -0.68 -5.60
C ILE A 79 -4.00 -0.82 -4.08
N LYS A 80 -3.12 -0.12 -3.34
CA LYS A 80 -3.01 -0.19 -1.88
C LYS A 80 -2.55 1.14 -1.32
N ARG A 81 -2.71 1.31 -0.01
CA ARG A 81 -2.21 2.48 0.73
C ARG A 81 -0.83 2.19 1.30
N ILE A 82 0.08 3.15 1.19
CA ILE A 82 1.37 3.13 1.87
C ILE A 82 1.13 3.44 3.35
N VAL A 83 1.45 2.48 4.20
CA VAL A 83 1.32 2.59 5.66
C VAL A 83 2.66 2.96 6.27
N ALA A 84 3.76 2.39 5.74
CA ALA A 84 5.10 2.70 6.21
C ALA A 84 6.09 2.77 5.04
N ILE A 85 7.16 3.51 5.25
CA ILE A 85 8.26 3.70 4.29
C ILE A 85 9.56 3.14 4.86
N GLU A 86 10.60 3.12 4.06
CA GLU A 86 11.93 2.64 4.48
C GLU A 86 12.40 3.26 5.79
N GLY A 87 12.94 2.42 6.68
CA GLY A 87 13.40 2.79 8.04
C GLY A 87 12.31 2.69 9.11
N ASP A 88 11.03 2.66 8.75
CA ASP A 88 9.95 2.49 9.72
C ASP A 88 9.92 1.09 10.29
N THR A 89 9.48 1.00 11.54
CA THR A 89 9.15 -0.27 12.19
C THR A 89 7.65 -0.49 12.17
N VAL A 90 7.22 -1.59 11.55
CA VAL A 90 5.82 -2.00 11.45
C VAL A 90 5.57 -3.16 12.42
N TYR A 91 4.47 -3.09 13.13
CA TYR A 91 3.87 -4.18 13.89
C TYR A 91 2.64 -4.64 13.11
N PRO A 92 2.76 -5.74 12.34
CA PRO A 92 1.70 -6.19 11.44
C PRO A 92 0.41 -6.51 12.18
N ALA A 93 -0.71 -5.92 11.75
CA ALA A 93 -2.01 -6.13 12.40
C ALA A 93 -2.46 -7.60 12.38
N ARG A 94 -2.01 -8.36 11.38
CA ARG A 94 -2.33 -9.78 11.23
C ARG A 94 -1.16 -10.71 11.58
N GLY A 95 -0.09 -10.17 12.10
CA GLY A 95 0.97 -10.82 12.86
C GLY A 95 1.86 -11.85 12.14
N TYR A 96 1.70 -12.11 10.85
CA TYR A 96 2.21 -13.35 10.27
C TYR A 96 3.04 -13.21 8.99
N ALA A 97 3.36 -12.02 8.55
CA ALA A 97 4.28 -11.85 7.41
C ALA A 97 5.64 -12.54 7.63
N LEU A 98 5.92 -12.97 8.86
CA LEU A 98 7.15 -13.63 9.25
C LEU A 98 6.96 -15.09 9.70
N ASP A 99 5.74 -15.61 9.74
CA ASP A 99 5.47 -17.00 10.06
C ASP A 99 5.35 -17.84 8.77
N PRO A 100 6.36 -18.69 8.46
CA PRO A 100 6.36 -19.45 7.23
C PRO A 100 5.19 -20.44 7.12
N GLU A 101 4.67 -20.96 8.22
CA GLU A 101 3.57 -21.93 8.21
C GLU A 101 2.24 -21.24 7.88
N VAL A 102 1.98 -20.09 8.47
CA VAL A 102 0.79 -19.29 8.19
C VAL A 102 0.83 -18.75 6.77
N HIS A 103 1.99 -18.31 6.31
CA HIS A 103 2.21 -17.85 4.95
C HIS A 103 1.95 -18.95 3.91
N ALA A 104 2.47 -20.15 4.13
CA ALA A 104 2.26 -21.29 3.24
C ALA A 104 0.78 -21.70 3.17
N THR A 105 0.07 -21.71 4.30
CA THR A 105 -1.34 -22.07 4.40
C THR A 105 -2.24 -21.10 3.62
N ARG A 106 -1.97 -19.80 3.67
CA ARG A 106 -2.73 -18.80 2.94
C ARG A 106 -2.47 -18.80 1.44
N LEU A 107 -1.22 -18.97 1.04
CA LEU A 107 -0.87 -19.10 -0.38
C LEU A 107 -1.50 -20.34 -1.02
N ALA A 108 -1.77 -21.38 -0.24
CA ALA A 108 -2.46 -22.59 -0.69
C ALA A 108 -3.98 -22.39 -0.89
N GLY A 109 -4.54 -21.22 -0.61
CA GLY A 109 -5.96 -20.93 -0.88
C GLY A 109 -6.95 -21.61 0.07
N LEU A 110 -6.51 -21.94 1.29
CA LEU A 110 -7.44 -22.41 2.32
C LEU A 110 -8.47 -21.35 2.67
N PRO A 111 -9.76 -21.74 2.92
CA PRO A 111 -10.82 -20.79 3.19
C PRO A 111 -10.49 -19.90 4.38
N ASP A 112 -10.98 -18.67 4.35
CA ASP A 112 -10.85 -17.60 5.36
C ASP A 112 -11.37 -18.04 6.76
N GLY A 113 -10.63 -18.89 7.43
CA GLY A 113 -11.02 -19.53 8.67
C GLY A 113 -9.92 -19.68 9.70
N LEU A 114 -8.95 -18.76 9.71
CA LEU A 114 -8.21 -18.57 10.96
C LEU A 114 -9.18 -17.89 11.93
N PRO A 115 -9.35 -18.43 13.17
CA PRO A 115 -10.15 -17.76 14.18
C PRO A 115 -9.67 -16.33 14.31
N ASP A 116 -10.59 -15.39 14.43
CA ASP A 116 -10.30 -14.01 14.76
C ASP A 116 -9.39 -14.04 16.00
N ALA A 117 -8.09 -13.96 15.80
CA ALA A 117 -7.16 -13.79 16.88
C ALA A 117 -7.55 -12.45 17.49
N ASP A 118 -8.04 -12.48 18.73
CA ASP A 118 -8.37 -11.28 19.47
C ASP A 118 -7.09 -10.41 19.49
N PRO A 119 -7.10 -9.24 18.83
CA PRO A 119 -5.91 -8.39 18.76
C PRO A 119 -5.38 -8.02 20.14
N ASP A 120 -6.23 -8.07 21.17
CA ASP A 120 -5.87 -7.76 22.56
C ASP A 120 -5.21 -8.97 23.29
N SER A 121 -5.25 -10.18 22.70
CA SER A 121 -4.74 -11.40 23.33
C SER A 121 -3.26 -11.70 23.00
N ILE A 122 -2.69 -11.01 22.02
CA ILE A 122 -1.30 -11.24 21.60
C ILE A 122 -0.44 -10.14 22.19
N SER A 123 0.47 -10.51 23.10
CA SER A 123 1.37 -9.54 23.68
C SER A 123 2.20 -8.85 22.58
N GLU A 124 2.35 -7.52 22.67
CA GLU A 124 3.07 -6.70 21.67
C GLU A 124 4.52 -7.17 21.42
N ASN A 125 5.06 -8.02 22.30
CA ASN A 125 6.42 -8.57 22.22
C ASN A 125 6.51 -9.86 21.40
N GLU A 126 5.39 -10.51 21.07
CA GLU A 126 5.36 -11.81 20.37
C GLU A 126 5.07 -11.67 18.88
N LEU A 127 4.49 -10.55 18.46
CA LEU A 127 4.30 -10.24 17.05
C LEU A 127 5.62 -9.74 16.46
N GLY A 128 6.18 -10.50 15.53
CA GLY A 128 7.41 -10.13 14.85
C GLY A 128 7.30 -8.75 14.22
N LYS A 129 8.01 -7.75 14.77
CA LYS A 129 8.14 -6.44 14.15
C LYS A 129 8.92 -6.54 12.85
N VAL A 130 8.56 -5.75 11.87
CA VAL A 130 9.24 -5.64 10.58
C VAL A 130 9.82 -4.25 10.44
N VAL A 131 11.14 -4.14 10.26
CA VAL A 131 11.76 -2.90 9.83
C VAL A 131 11.68 -2.85 8.30
N VAL A 132 11.06 -1.82 7.76
CA VAL A 132 10.93 -1.66 6.30
C VAL A 132 12.31 -1.42 5.70
N PRO A 133 12.81 -2.29 4.81
CA PRO A 133 14.14 -2.16 4.24
C PRO A 133 14.29 -0.92 3.36
N TYR A 134 15.52 -0.47 3.14
CA TYR A 134 15.84 0.57 2.18
C TYR A 134 15.28 0.22 0.79
N GLY A 135 14.70 1.21 0.09
CA GLY A 135 14.08 1.03 -1.20
C GLY A 135 12.73 0.28 -1.19
N HIS A 136 12.14 0.03 -0.02
CA HIS A 136 10.88 -0.67 0.15
C HIS A 136 9.82 0.18 0.84
N VAL A 137 8.58 -0.27 0.74
CA VAL A 137 7.42 0.30 1.45
C VAL A 137 6.54 -0.83 1.96
N TRP A 138 5.82 -0.55 3.04
CA TRP A 138 4.75 -1.40 3.57
C TRP A 138 3.41 -0.87 3.10
N ILE A 139 2.62 -1.72 2.44
CA ILE A 139 1.34 -1.35 1.86
C ILE A 139 0.20 -2.18 2.45
N GLU A 140 -0.96 -1.55 2.68
CA GLU A 140 -2.15 -2.22 3.17
C GLU A 140 -3.40 -1.79 2.40
N GLY A 141 -4.39 -2.68 2.36
CA GLY A 141 -5.71 -2.32 1.89
C GLY A 141 -6.52 -1.67 2.99
N ASP A 142 -7.32 -0.65 2.63
CA ASP A 142 -8.22 0.01 3.56
C ASP A 142 -9.32 -0.92 4.07
N ASN A 143 -9.59 -2.03 3.35
CA ASN A 143 -10.42 -3.14 3.78
C ASN A 143 -9.53 -4.33 4.18
N TRP A 144 -9.07 -4.34 5.42
CA TRP A 144 -8.18 -5.38 5.93
C TRP A 144 -8.73 -6.81 5.82
N ARG A 145 -10.06 -6.99 5.84
CA ARG A 145 -10.70 -8.31 5.72
C ARG A 145 -10.65 -8.90 4.32
N LYS A 146 -10.48 -8.06 3.30
CA LYS A 146 -10.50 -8.46 1.89
C LYS A 146 -9.27 -7.97 1.12
N SER A 147 -8.18 -7.77 1.84
CA SER A 147 -6.92 -7.32 1.27
C SER A 147 -5.87 -8.42 1.35
N LEU A 148 -5.24 -8.69 0.23
CA LEU A 148 -3.96 -9.37 0.15
C LEU A 148 -2.89 -8.28 -0.01
N ASP A 149 -2.05 -8.09 1.01
CA ASP A 149 -1.14 -6.96 1.11
C ASP A 149 0.15 -7.29 1.88
N SER A 150 0.88 -6.31 2.39
CA SER A 150 2.16 -6.53 3.08
C SER A 150 2.04 -7.39 4.34
N ASN A 151 0.87 -7.49 4.95
CA ASN A 151 0.66 -8.47 6.01
C ASN A 151 0.76 -9.92 5.49
N ASP A 152 0.62 -10.14 4.18
CA ASP A 152 0.67 -11.46 3.54
C ASP A 152 2.03 -11.73 2.90
N PHE A 153 2.63 -10.74 2.23
CA PHE A 153 3.84 -10.92 1.42
C PHE A 153 5.02 -10.03 1.84
N GLY A 154 4.88 -9.26 2.92
CA GLY A 154 5.93 -8.38 3.42
C GLY A 154 6.07 -7.07 2.65
N PRO A 155 7.14 -6.28 2.93
CA PRO A 155 7.42 -5.03 2.24
C PRO A 155 7.65 -5.25 0.75
N ILE A 156 7.17 -4.32 -0.08
CA ILE A 156 7.42 -4.36 -1.54
C ILE A 156 8.48 -3.34 -1.94
N SER A 157 9.25 -3.67 -2.98
CA SER A 157 10.20 -2.73 -3.57
C SER A 157 9.46 -1.52 -4.18
N LYS A 158 10.00 -0.31 -3.97
CA LYS A 158 9.53 0.91 -4.64
C LYS A 158 9.56 0.79 -6.17
N GLY A 159 10.45 -0.04 -6.73
CA GLY A 159 10.51 -0.34 -8.16
C GLY A 159 9.27 -1.03 -8.73
N LEU A 160 8.42 -1.61 -7.89
CA LEU A 160 7.14 -2.18 -8.32
C LEU A 160 6.03 -1.12 -8.42
N ILE A 161 6.22 0.07 -7.84
CA ILE A 161 5.21 1.13 -7.85
C ILE A 161 5.15 1.77 -9.23
N GLN A 162 3.94 1.85 -9.78
CA GLN A 162 3.68 2.49 -11.07
C GLN A 162 3.30 3.95 -10.91
N GLY A 163 2.48 4.27 -9.91
CA GLY A 163 2.05 5.63 -9.69
C GLY A 163 1.23 5.83 -8.44
N LYS A 164 0.94 7.09 -8.16
CA LYS A 164 0.10 7.56 -7.05
C LYS A 164 -1.28 7.90 -7.58
N ALA A 165 -2.32 7.28 -7.00
CA ALA A 165 -3.70 7.67 -7.24
C ALA A 165 -3.97 9.03 -6.57
N ILE A 166 -4.31 10.03 -7.37
CA ILE A 166 -4.50 11.42 -6.89
C ILE A 166 -5.96 11.82 -6.86
N TRP A 167 -6.74 11.35 -7.82
CA TRP A 167 -8.18 11.58 -7.86
C TRP A 167 -8.93 10.28 -8.09
N VAL A 168 -10.16 10.23 -7.57
CA VAL A 168 -11.15 9.18 -7.81
C VAL A 168 -12.35 9.77 -8.54
N TRP A 169 -12.80 9.07 -9.57
CA TRP A 169 -14.03 9.36 -10.29
C TRP A 169 -15.03 8.23 -10.00
N ARG A 170 -16.04 8.56 -9.21
CA ARG A 170 -17.06 7.62 -8.76
C ARG A 170 -18.39 7.79 -9.48
N ASP A 171 -18.83 9.03 -9.66
CA ASP A 171 -20.10 9.38 -10.26
C ASP A 171 -19.92 10.29 -11.46
N TRP A 172 -20.96 10.42 -12.28
CA TRP A 172 -20.94 11.22 -13.50
C TRP A 172 -20.39 12.67 -13.33
N PHE A 173 -20.51 13.23 -12.14
CA PHE A 173 -20.03 14.59 -11.78
C PHE A 173 -18.99 14.62 -10.67
N GLY A 174 -18.51 13.50 -10.17
CA GLY A 174 -17.79 13.41 -8.91
C GLY A 174 -16.30 13.07 -9.06
N LEU A 175 -15.49 13.99 -9.63
CA LEU A 175 -14.03 13.91 -9.47
C LEU A 175 -13.64 14.50 -8.12
N ARG A 176 -12.98 13.73 -7.25
CA ARG A 176 -12.49 14.16 -5.94
C ARG A 176 -11.10 13.62 -5.66
N GLU A 177 -10.37 14.25 -4.77
CA GLU A 177 -9.08 13.75 -4.32
C GLU A 177 -9.24 12.42 -3.59
N VAL A 178 -8.23 11.55 -3.76
CA VAL A 178 -8.16 10.29 -3.01
C VAL A 178 -7.78 10.62 -1.57
N GLY A 179 -8.76 10.49 -0.67
CA GLY A 179 -8.62 10.76 0.75
C GLY A 179 -8.32 9.51 1.58
N ASP A 180 -8.50 9.63 2.88
CA ASP A 180 -8.47 8.52 3.83
C ASP A 180 -9.85 8.42 4.51
N GLU A 181 -10.63 7.45 4.09
CA GLU A 181 -11.99 7.21 4.61
C GLU A 181 -12.05 5.99 5.56
N ARG A 182 -10.90 5.46 6.00
CA ARG A 182 -10.83 4.27 6.88
C ARG A 182 -11.62 4.45 8.18
N GLY A 183 -11.54 5.63 8.79
CA GLY A 183 -12.20 5.94 10.06
C GLY A 183 -13.71 6.20 9.97
N THR A 184 -14.30 6.30 8.78
CA THR A 184 -15.70 6.72 8.63
C THR A 184 -16.73 5.59 8.83
N ARG A 185 -16.36 4.34 8.61
CA ARG A 185 -17.30 3.19 8.66
C ARG A 185 -16.94 2.08 9.64
N LEU A 186 -15.69 1.96 10.03
CA LEU A 186 -15.24 0.90 10.95
C LEU A 186 -14.20 1.53 11.88
N GLY A 187 -14.46 1.49 13.18
CA GLY A 187 -13.48 1.93 14.16
C GLY A 187 -12.09 1.35 13.84
N ASP A 188 -11.09 2.13 14.08
CA ASP A 188 -9.68 2.09 13.69
C ASP A 188 -8.88 0.81 14.12
N ARG A 189 -9.48 -0.37 14.09
CA ARG A 189 -8.92 -1.61 14.67
C ARG A 189 -8.25 -2.56 13.68
N GLY A 190 -8.09 -2.17 12.41
CA GLY A 190 -7.66 -3.13 11.38
C GLY A 190 -6.30 -2.85 10.74
N GLY A 191 -5.64 -1.76 11.07
CA GLY A 191 -4.34 -1.37 10.47
C GLY A 191 -3.15 -1.73 11.34
N SER A 192 -1.99 -1.97 10.72
CA SER A 192 -0.73 -2.19 11.43
C SER A 192 -0.30 -0.94 12.19
N ARG A 193 0.30 -1.13 13.37
CA ARG A 193 0.92 -0.04 14.11
C ARG A 193 2.29 0.27 13.50
N VAL A 194 2.57 1.54 13.28
CA VAL A 194 3.84 2.01 12.71
C VAL A 194 4.55 2.91 13.71
N VAL A 195 5.83 2.66 13.88
CA VAL A 195 6.77 3.56 14.56
C VAL A 195 7.68 4.13 13.50
N GLU A 196 7.60 5.45 13.32
CA GLU A 196 8.42 6.16 12.34
C GLU A 196 9.90 6.04 12.65
N GLY A 197 10.68 5.68 11.64
CA GLY A 197 12.11 5.54 11.70
C GLY A 197 12.81 6.41 10.66
N LYS A 198 14.13 6.44 10.73
CA LYS A 198 14.97 7.05 9.68
C LYS A 198 15.59 5.95 8.85
N SER A 199 15.53 6.11 7.55
CA SER A 199 16.23 5.23 6.63
C SER A 199 17.71 5.62 6.62
N GLU A 200 18.57 4.62 6.85
CA GLU A 200 20.00 4.74 6.57
C GLU A 200 20.29 4.06 5.24
N ILE A 201 21.07 4.76 4.40
CA ILE A 201 21.52 4.19 3.15
C ILE A 201 22.52 3.10 3.49
N PRO A 202 22.26 1.84 3.09
CA PRO A 202 23.23 0.76 3.31
C PRO A 202 24.60 1.12 2.68
N MET A 203 25.69 0.85 3.42
CA MET A 203 27.05 1.20 2.97
C MET A 203 27.40 0.62 1.60
N VAL A 204 26.81 -0.50 1.22
CA VAL A 204 26.98 -1.13 -0.10
C VAL A 204 26.55 -0.23 -1.28
N PHE A 205 25.71 0.79 -1.03
CA PHE A 205 25.30 1.76 -2.05
C PHE A 205 26.08 3.08 -1.97
N LEU A 206 27.09 3.18 -1.12
CA LEU A 206 27.92 4.38 -0.92
C LEU A 206 29.30 4.27 -1.60
N GLU A 207 29.64 3.12 -2.21
CA GLU A 207 30.87 2.87 -2.97
C GLU A 207 30.78 3.29 -4.43
#